data_45df7a552e12905e8869aebe066540c1
#
_entry.id   45df7a552e12905e8869aebe066540c1
#
_cell.length_a   1.000
_cell.length_b   1.000
_cell.length_c   1.000
_cell.angle_alpha   90.00
_cell.angle_beta   90.00
_cell.angle_gamma   90.00
#
_symmetry.space_group_name_H-M   'P 1'
#
loop_
_entity.id
_entity.type
_entity.pdbx_description
1 polymer ?
#
loop_
_entity_poly.entity_id
_entity_poly.type
_entity_poly.pdbx_seq_one_letter_code
_entity_poly.pdbx_strand_id
1 'polypeptide(L)'
;PKESQILTKYPSFLNNHERLEFLCNSLKPIIDGRLKPEQLSVMLQGDFDAKEEEASHPVHILNLLGDSLPGIGIIAAVMGIINTMGSVAEGAESVGMKVAAALTGTFLGVLGAYGFVNPLSARIKLNNSVEMQYFAVIMKGVVGFTGGMSPIMAVEAARRAIDPHSQPTSDALEEMVKSIGSGSN
;
A
#
# COMPACT_ATOMS: atom_id res chain seq x y z
N PRO A 1 -25.32 1.08 -6.03
CA PRO A 1 -24.32 0.20 -6.66
C PRO A 1 -24.61 -1.29 -6.43
N LYS A 2 -25.09 -1.71 -5.26
CA LYS A 2 -25.37 -3.12 -4.93
C LYS A 2 -26.50 -3.73 -5.79
N GLU A 3 -27.34 -2.92 -6.40
CA GLU A 3 -28.43 -3.34 -7.29
C GLU A 3 -28.04 -3.23 -8.78
N SER A 4 -26.79 -2.88 -9.08
CA SER A 4 -26.32 -2.78 -10.47
C SER A 4 -26.17 -4.16 -11.08
N GLN A 5 -26.89 -4.44 -12.15
CA GLN A 5 -26.80 -5.70 -12.91
C GLN A 5 -25.38 -5.93 -13.50
N ILE A 6 -24.61 -4.88 -13.69
CA ILE A 6 -23.24 -4.96 -14.20
C ILE A 6 -22.28 -5.34 -13.09
N LEU A 7 -22.32 -4.63 -11.96
CA LEU A 7 -21.37 -4.83 -10.86
C LEU A 7 -21.59 -6.14 -10.11
N THR A 8 -22.83 -6.68 -10.11
CA THR A 8 -23.13 -8.00 -9.53
C THR A 8 -22.43 -9.16 -10.22
N LYS A 9 -21.98 -8.97 -11.47
CA LYS A 9 -21.16 -9.97 -12.19
C LYS A 9 -19.71 -10.06 -11.65
N TYR A 10 -19.27 -9.09 -10.86
CA TYR A 10 -17.90 -8.98 -10.33
C TYR A 10 -17.89 -8.91 -8.79
N PRO A 11 -18.17 -10.03 -8.08
CA PRO A 11 -18.31 -10.03 -6.62
C PRO A 11 -17.04 -9.57 -5.89
N SER A 12 -15.85 -9.87 -6.42
CA SER A 12 -14.58 -9.45 -5.83
C SER A 12 -14.39 -7.92 -5.81
N PHE A 13 -14.95 -7.22 -6.80
CA PHE A 13 -14.97 -5.75 -6.83
C PHE A 13 -16.05 -5.18 -5.90
N LEU A 14 -17.26 -5.78 -5.92
CA LEU A 14 -18.37 -5.36 -5.07
C LEU A 14 -18.10 -5.49 -3.58
N ASN A 15 -17.35 -6.53 -3.18
CA ASN A 15 -17.02 -6.80 -1.80
C ASN A 15 -15.92 -5.85 -1.25
N ASN A 16 -15.19 -5.18 -2.11
CA ASN A 16 -14.24 -4.15 -1.69
C ASN A 16 -14.93 -2.79 -1.67
N HIS A 17 -15.32 -2.37 -0.46
CA HIS A 17 -16.07 -1.13 -0.25
C HIS A 17 -15.32 0.11 -0.75
N GLU A 18 -14.02 0.18 -0.51
CA GLU A 18 -13.20 1.34 -0.86
C GLU A 18 -13.08 1.53 -2.38
N ARG A 19 -12.85 0.44 -3.13
CA ARG A 19 -12.78 0.49 -4.60
C ARG A 19 -14.10 0.89 -5.22
N LEU A 20 -15.19 0.32 -4.69
CA LEU A 20 -16.54 0.62 -5.15
C LEU A 20 -16.91 2.08 -4.86
N GLU A 21 -16.61 2.55 -3.65
CA GLU A 21 -16.87 3.92 -3.24
C GLU A 21 -16.07 4.91 -4.08
N PHE A 22 -14.78 4.65 -4.30
CA PHE A 22 -13.92 5.48 -5.14
C PHE A 22 -14.49 5.60 -6.57
N LEU A 23 -14.90 4.49 -7.19
CA LEU A 23 -15.54 4.52 -8.51
C LEU A 23 -16.83 5.34 -8.50
N CYS A 24 -17.72 5.10 -7.54
CA CYS A 24 -19.01 5.80 -7.46
C CYS A 24 -18.83 7.30 -7.22
N ASN A 25 -17.92 7.67 -6.31
CA ASN A 25 -17.63 9.07 -6.01
C ASN A 25 -16.95 9.77 -7.20
N SER A 26 -16.16 9.06 -7.98
CA SER A 26 -15.55 9.58 -9.21
C SER A 26 -16.58 9.91 -10.30
N LEU A 27 -17.63 9.10 -10.44
CA LEU A 27 -18.64 9.27 -11.50
C LEU A 27 -19.75 10.24 -11.10
N LYS A 28 -20.12 10.32 -9.84
CA LYS A 28 -21.27 11.11 -9.35
C LYS A 28 -21.22 12.59 -9.73
N PRO A 29 -20.10 13.33 -9.57
CA PRO A 29 -20.06 14.76 -9.92
C PRO A 29 -20.28 15.04 -11.41
N ILE A 30 -19.90 14.09 -12.27
CA ILE A 30 -20.13 14.19 -13.73
C ILE A 30 -21.58 13.88 -14.08
N ILE A 31 -22.16 12.82 -13.49
CA ILE A 31 -23.57 12.46 -13.70
C ILE A 31 -24.49 13.59 -13.23
N ASP A 32 -24.16 14.21 -12.11
CA ASP A 32 -24.91 15.36 -11.56
C ASP A 32 -24.68 16.67 -12.37
N GLY A 33 -23.79 16.68 -13.36
CA GLY A 33 -23.45 17.86 -14.17
C GLY A 33 -22.76 18.99 -13.40
N ARG A 34 -22.14 18.67 -12.25
CA ARG A 34 -21.53 19.66 -11.34
C ARG A 34 -20.08 19.99 -11.68
N LEU A 35 -19.39 19.11 -12.38
CA LEU A 35 -17.97 19.26 -12.72
C LEU A 35 -17.73 19.06 -14.21
N LYS A 36 -16.76 19.81 -14.74
CA LYS A 36 -16.21 19.57 -16.07
C LYS A 36 -15.13 18.47 -16.01
N PRO A 37 -14.87 17.76 -17.12
CA PRO A 37 -13.85 16.69 -17.17
C PRO A 37 -12.47 17.11 -16.66
N GLU A 38 -12.03 18.34 -16.96
CA GLU A 38 -10.72 18.84 -16.53
C GLU A 38 -10.65 19.02 -15.02
N GLN A 39 -11.74 19.48 -14.40
CA GLN A 39 -11.85 19.65 -12.94
C GLN A 39 -11.91 18.30 -12.23
N LEU A 40 -12.56 17.31 -12.85
CA LEU A 40 -12.62 15.96 -12.32
C LEU A 40 -11.21 15.34 -12.19
N SER A 41 -10.37 15.50 -13.23
CA SER A 41 -9.00 14.98 -13.20
C SER A 41 -8.20 15.53 -12.01
N VAL A 42 -8.30 16.83 -11.74
CA VAL A 42 -7.61 17.46 -10.60
C VAL A 42 -8.16 16.96 -9.26
N MET A 43 -9.48 16.83 -9.15
CA MET A 43 -10.12 16.33 -7.94
C MET A 43 -9.72 14.90 -7.64
N LEU A 44 -9.78 14.01 -8.63
CA LEU A 44 -9.42 12.60 -8.46
C LEU A 44 -7.93 12.40 -8.17
N GLN A 45 -7.07 13.26 -8.73
CA GLN A 45 -5.66 13.23 -8.36
C GLN A 45 -5.46 13.59 -6.89
N GLY A 46 -6.15 14.60 -6.38
CA GLY A 46 -6.10 14.95 -4.97
C GLY A 46 -6.62 13.83 -4.05
N ASP A 47 -7.72 13.18 -4.43
CA ASP A 47 -8.25 12.02 -3.69
C ASP A 47 -7.27 10.83 -3.71
N PHE A 48 -6.60 10.61 -4.84
CA PHE A 48 -5.58 9.58 -4.97
C PHE A 48 -4.37 9.87 -4.08
N ASP A 49 -3.84 11.08 -4.14
CA ASP A 49 -2.67 11.51 -3.35
C ASP A 49 -2.96 11.41 -1.84
N ALA A 50 -4.17 11.80 -1.40
CA ALA A 50 -4.59 11.67 -0.01
C ALA A 50 -4.65 10.21 0.45
N LYS A 51 -5.14 9.29 -0.38
CA LYS A 51 -5.15 7.86 -0.09
C LYS A 51 -3.74 7.26 -0.04
N GLU A 52 -2.85 7.69 -0.93
CA GLU A 52 -1.45 7.26 -0.93
C GLU A 52 -0.73 7.70 0.36
N GLU A 53 -0.96 8.95 0.78
CA GLU A 53 -0.42 9.47 2.03
C GLU A 53 -0.95 8.66 3.23
N GLU A 54 -2.27 8.45 3.33
CA GLU A 54 -2.89 7.65 4.39
C GLU A 54 -2.31 6.24 4.45
N ALA A 55 -2.19 5.56 3.31
CA ALA A 55 -1.61 4.22 3.22
C ALA A 55 -0.12 4.16 3.60
N SER A 56 0.61 5.28 3.46
CA SER A 56 2.03 5.38 3.81
C SER A 56 2.29 5.51 5.32
N HIS A 57 1.35 6.04 6.11
CA HIS A 57 1.52 6.32 7.53
C HIS A 57 1.95 5.10 8.36
N PRO A 58 1.29 3.93 8.27
CA PRO A 58 1.71 2.74 9.03
C PRO A 58 3.12 2.27 8.66
N VAL A 59 3.48 2.38 7.38
CA VAL A 59 4.82 2.03 6.88
C VAL A 59 5.87 2.94 7.46
N HIS A 60 5.59 4.25 7.51
CA HIS A 60 6.50 5.24 8.09
C HIS A 60 6.75 4.99 9.59
N ILE A 61 5.69 4.71 10.36
CA ILE A 61 5.82 4.40 11.80
C ILE A 61 6.63 3.13 12.02
N LEU A 62 6.38 2.07 11.23
CA LEU A 62 7.16 0.83 11.33
C LEU A 62 8.63 1.02 10.97
N ASN A 63 8.92 1.83 9.94
CA ASN A 63 10.31 2.15 9.59
C ASN A 63 11.01 2.90 10.73
N LEU A 64 10.35 3.92 11.31
CA LEU A 64 10.89 4.65 12.45
C LEU A 64 11.17 3.71 13.65
N LEU A 65 10.27 2.78 13.92
CA LEU A 65 10.46 1.77 14.96
C LEU A 65 11.63 0.84 14.63
N GLY A 66 11.69 0.35 13.39
CA GLY A 66 12.77 -0.52 12.92
C GLY A 66 14.16 0.14 13.02
N ASP A 67 14.24 1.43 12.69
CA ASP A 67 15.49 2.19 12.77
C ASP A 67 15.88 2.50 14.22
N SER A 68 14.91 2.63 15.13
CA SER A 68 15.14 2.94 16.54
C SER A 68 15.58 1.73 17.38
N LEU A 69 15.08 0.53 17.05
CA LEU A 69 15.34 -0.69 17.83
C LEU A 69 16.81 -1.04 18.01
N PRO A 70 17.68 -1.00 16.97
CA PRO A 70 19.11 -1.26 17.14
C PRO A 70 19.77 -0.23 18.05
N GLY A 71 19.41 1.05 17.96
CA GLY A 71 19.89 2.12 18.83
C GLY A 71 19.53 1.87 20.30
N ILE A 72 18.29 1.50 20.57
CA ILE A 72 17.84 1.13 21.93
C ILE A 72 18.60 -0.09 22.44
N GLY A 73 18.87 -1.10 21.58
CA GLY A 73 19.67 -2.26 21.93
C GLY A 73 21.12 -1.90 22.31
N ILE A 74 21.73 -0.95 21.60
CA ILE A 74 23.08 -0.44 21.92
C ILE A 74 23.06 0.28 23.27
N ILE A 75 22.07 1.15 23.51
CA ILE A 75 21.92 1.85 24.80
C ILE A 75 21.81 0.84 25.94
N ALA A 76 20.98 -0.18 25.79
CA ALA A 76 20.83 -1.25 26.78
C ALA A 76 22.16 -1.98 27.06
N ALA A 77 22.94 -2.27 26.02
CA ALA A 77 24.25 -2.89 26.16
C ALA A 77 25.25 -1.99 26.92
N VAL A 78 25.32 -0.71 26.56
CA VAL A 78 26.19 0.27 27.24
C VAL A 78 25.82 0.38 28.70
N MET A 79 24.54 0.50 29.04
CA MET A 79 24.05 0.54 30.41
C MET A 79 24.42 -0.75 31.19
N GLY A 80 24.29 -1.92 30.54
CA GLY A 80 24.69 -3.19 31.12
C GLY A 80 26.20 -3.27 31.42
N ILE A 81 27.04 -2.77 30.49
CA ILE A 81 28.49 -2.72 30.70
C ILE A 81 28.85 -1.75 31.83
N ILE A 82 28.25 -0.58 31.92
CA ILE A 82 28.45 0.37 33.04
C ILE A 82 28.12 -0.30 34.36
N ASN A 83 26.99 -1.00 34.44
CA ASN A 83 26.61 -1.73 35.68
C ASN A 83 27.60 -2.85 36.01
N THR A 84 28.20 -3.50 35.00
CA THR A 84 29.22 -4.54 35.19
C THR A 84 30.48 -3.99 35.87
N MET A 85 30.86 -2.74 35.61
CA MET A 85 32.06 -2.11 36.22
C MET A 85 31.95 -2.05 37.73
N GLY A 86 30.73 -1.87 38.30
CA GLY A 86 30.49 -1.92 39.75
C GLY A 86 30.71 -3.29 40.39
N SER A 87 30.78 -4.36 39.58
CA SER A 87 30.85 -5.76 40.04
C SER A 87 32.22 -6.42 39.79
N VAL A 88 33.22 -5.66 39.37
CA VAL A 88 34.58 -6.20 39.13
C VAL A 88 35.15 -6.89 40.35
N ALA A 89 34.84 -6.41 41.57
CA ALA A 89 35.25 -7.00 42.82
C ALA A 89 34.59 -8.38 43.13
N GLU A 90 33.49 -8.71 42.46
CA GLU A 90 32.74 -9.96 42.62
C GLU A 90 33.38 -11.16 41.88
N GLY A 91 34.37 -10.90 41.03
CA GLY A 91 35.11 -11.91 40.27
C GLY A 91 34.68 -12.02 38.80
N ALA A 92 35.48 -12.76 38.05
CA ALA A 92 35.38 -12.87 36.59
C ALA A 92 34.07 -13.53 36.12
N GLU A 93 33.51 -14.44 36.86
CA GLU A 93 32.23 -15.13 36.55
C GLU A 93 31.05 -14.14 36.60
N SER A 94 30.97 -13.33 37.63
CA SER A 94 29.91 -12.30 37.76
C SER A 94 30.00 -11.28 36.63
N VAL A 95 31.19 -10.82 36.29
CA VAL A 95 31.46 -9.92 35.18
C VAL A 95 31.02 -10.55 33.84
N GLY A 96 31.38 -11.81 33.61
CA GLY A 96 31.02 -12.52 32.39
C GLY A 96 29.52 -12.66 32.18
N MET A 97 28.77 -13.01 33.21
CA MET A 97 27.30 -13.09 33.14
C MET A 97 26.65 -11.73 32.84
N LYS A 98 27.11 -10.65 33.48
CA LYS A 98 26.57 -9.30 33.25
C LYS A 98 26.90 -8.77 31.86
N VAL A 99 28.09 -9.05 31.32
CA VAL A 99 28.43 -8.72 29.92
C VAL A 99 27.56 -9.50 28.95
N ALA A 100 27.36 -10.80 29.16
CA ALA A 100 26.49 -11.61 28.30
C ALA A 100 25.05 -11.05 28.30
N ALA A 101 24.51 -10.68 29.47
CA ALA A 101 23.19 -10.05 29.56
C ALA A 101 23.10 -8.71 28.82
N ALA A 102 24.15 -7.90 28.92
CA ALA A 102 24.23 -6.61 28.21
C ALA A 102 24.21 -6.80 26.68
N LEU A 103 24.98 -7.74 26.15
CA LEU A 103 25.04 -8.05 24.72
C LEU A 103 23.70 -8.60 24.17
N THR A 104 22.94 -9.29 25.03
CA THR A 104 21.58 -9.77 24.65
C THR A 104 20.67 -8.61 24.25
N GLY A 105 20.77 -7.43 24.89
CA GLY A 105 20.01 -6.25 24.52
C GLY A 105 20.26 -5.81 23.08
N THR A 106 21.52 -5.74 22.68
CA THR A 106 21.89 -5.41 21.27
C THR A 106 21.37 -6.47 20.30
N PHE A 107 21.55 -7.74 20.62
CA PHE A 107 21.06 -8.83 19.79
C PHE A 107 19.55 -8.75 19.58
N LEU A 108 18.77 -8.55 20.64
CA LEU A 108 17.31 -8.44 20.53
C LEU A 108 16.87 -7.19 19.75
N GLY A 109 17.55 -6.05 19.94
CA GLY A 109 17.28 -4.84 19.18
C GLY A 109 17.48 -5.04 17.68
N VAL A 110 18.60 -5.63 17.29
CA VAL A 110 18.93 -5.93 15.88
C VAL A 110 17.98 -6.99 15.31
N LEU A 111 17.74 -8.07 16.05
CA LEU A 111 16.79 -9.12 15.62
C LEU A 111 15.38 -8.58 15.47
N GLY A 112 14.89 -7.79 16.42
CA GLY A 112 13.58 -7.17 16.36
C GLY A 112 13.41 -6.26 15.13
N ALA A 113 14.42 -5.43 14.83
CA ALA A 113 14.40 -4.54 13.69
C ALA A 113 14.41 -5.31 12.35
N TYR A 114 15.47 -6.06 12.11
CA TYR A 114 15.72 -6.66 10.80
C TYR A 114 15.03 -8.00 10.60
N GLY A 115 14.75 -8.73 11.68
CA GLY A 115 14.05 -10.01 11.61
C GLY A 115 12.53 -9.89 11.54
N PHE A 116 11.96 -8.81 12.08
CA PHE A 116 10.50 -8.68 12.21
C PHE A 116 9.96 -7.37 11.66
N VAL A 117 10.38 -6.22 12.20
CA VAL A 117 9.73 -4.94 11.92
C VAL A 117 9.93 -4.50 10.47
N ASN A 118 11.17 -4.53 9.96
CA ASN A 118 11.47 -4.11 8.59
C ASN A 118 10.82 -5.02 7.53
N PRO A 119 10.85 -6.37 7.64
CA PRO A 119 10.12 -7.25 6.73
C PRO A 119 8.60 -7.01 6.76
N LEU A 120 8.02 -6.75 7.95
CA LEU A 120 6.60 -6.43 8.08
C LEU A 120 6.25 -5.12 7.38
N SER A 121 7.06 -4.07 7.60
CA SER A 121 6.91 -2.77 6.91
C SER A 121 6.97 -2.94 5.40
N ALA A 122 7.95 -3.68 4.89
CA ALA A 122 8.09 -3.97 3.47
C ALA A 122 6.86 -4.71 2.90
N ARG A 123 6.32 -5.67 3.64
CA ARG A 123 5.12 -6.41 3.24
C ARG A 123 3.88 -5.52 3.16
N ILE A 124 3.68 -4.65 4.15
CA ILE A 124 2.57 -3.69 4.14
C ILE A 124 2.72 -2.73 2.97
N LYS A 125 3.92 -2.21 2.72
CA LYS A 125 4.20 -1.32 1.58
C LYS A 125 3.84 -1.97 0.25
N LEU A 126 4.20 -3.24 0.05
CA LEU A 126 3.83 -3.99 -1.16
C LEU A 126 2.32 -4.16 -1.30
N ASN A 127 1.61 -4.49 -0.23
CA ASN A 127 0.16 -4.61 -0.26
C ASN A 127 -0.51 -3.27 -0.60
N ASN A 128 -0.04 -2.19 0.01
CA ASN A 128 -0.55 -0.84 -0.26
C ASN A 128 -0.31 -0.44 -1.73
N SER A 129 0.85 -0.77 -2.31
CA SER A 129 1.12 -0.44 -3.71
C SER A 129 0.17 -1.14 -4.68
N VAL A 130 -0.21 -2.39 -4.39
CA VAL A 130 -1.21 -3.13 -5.18
C VAL A 130 -2.59 -2.47 -5.09
N GLU A 131 -3.00 -2.04 -3.89
CA GLU A 131 -4.28 -1.35 -3.72
C GLU A 131 -4.29 0.01 -4.43
N MET A 132 -3.20 0.78 -4.32
CA MET A 132 -3.06 2.06 -5.02
C MET A 132 -3.10 1.91 -6.54
N GLN A 133 -2.58 0.80 -7.09
CA GLN A 133 -2.74 0.51 -8.52
C GLN A 133 -4.20 0.38 -8.94
N TYR A 134 -5.06 -0.24 -8.13
CA TYR A 134 -6.49 -0.31 -8.43
C TYR A 134 -7.12 1.09 -8.54
N PHE A 135 -6.81 1.99 -7.61
CA PHE A 135 -7.31 3.35 -7.66
C PHE A 135 -6.78 4.11 -8.90
N ALA A 136 -5.49 3.93 -9.23
CA ALA A 136 -4.90 4.51 -10.43
C ALA A 136 -5.59 4.02 -11.72
N VAL A 137 -5.91 2.73 -11.82
CA VAL A 137 -6.64 2.13 -12.95
C VAL A 137 -8.04 2.72 -13.07
N ILE A 138 -8.79 2.81 -11.95
CA ILE A 138 -10.12 3.40 -11.93
C ILE A 138 -10.04 4.88 -12.36
N MET A 139 -9.14 5.65 -11.77
CA MET A 139 -8.96 7.07 -12.07
C MET A 139 -8.64 7.28 -13.56
N LYS A 140 -7.67 6.54 -14.12
CA LYS A 140 -7.29 6.67 -15.54
C LYS A 140 -8.45 6.32 -16.48
N GLY A 141 -9.20 5.26 -16.17
CA GLY A 141 -10.39 4.88 -16.95
C GLY A 141 -11.49 5.93 -16.91
N VAL A 142 -11.82 6.43 -15.71
CA VAL A 142 -12.87 7.44 -15.53
C VAL A 142 -12.48 8.77 -16.17
N VAL A 143 -11.26 9.26 -15.92
CA VAL A 143 -10.76 10.52 -16.52
C VAL A 143 -10.70 10.41 -18.03
N GLY A 144 -10.22 9.30 -18.58
CA GLY A 144 -10.19 9.08 -20.03
C GLY A 144 -11.59 9.11 -20.65
N PHE A 145 -12.53 8.37 -20.06
CA PHE A 145 -13.91 8.29 -20.53
C PHE A 145 -14.63 9.66 -20.47
N THR A 146 -14.55 10.34 -19.33
CA THR A 146 -15.17 11.64 -19.14
C THR A 146 -14.52 12.75 -19.95
N GLY A 147 -13.21 12.61 -20.28
CA GLY A 147 -12.48 13.50 -21.18
C GLY A 147 -12.77 13.31 -22.68
N GLY A 148 -13.73 12.43 -23.02
CA GLY A 148 -14.19 12.23 -24.40
C GLY A 148 -13.44 11.11 -25.17
N MET A 149 -12.64 10.29 -24.51
CA MET A 149 -12.10 9.08 -25.12
C MET A 149 -13.23 8.08 -25.42
N SER A 150 -13.10 7.32 -26.50
CA SER A 150 -13.99 6.19 -26.71
C SER A 150 -13.88 5.18 -25.55
N PRO A 151 -14.93 4.41 -25.22
CA PRO A 151 -14.89 3.45 -24.12
C PRO A 151 -13.69 2.49 -24.20
N ILE A 152 -13.36 2.01 -25.39
CA ILE A 152 -12.21 1.12 -25.63
C ILE A 152 -10.89 1.82 -25.31
N MET A 153 -10.74 3.08 -25.72
CA MET A 153 -9.52 3.86 -25.45
C MET A 153 -9.39 4.22 -23.97
N ALA A 154 -10.49 4.48 -23.27
CA ALA A 154 -10.48 4.73 -21.83
C ALA A 154 -10.05 3.47 -21.05
N VAL A 155 -10.52 2.28 -21.45
CA VAL A 155 -10.10 1.00 -20.88
C VAL A 155 -8.64 0.70 -21.22
N GLU A 156 -8.16 1.01 -22.43
CA GLU A 156 -6.74 0.87 -22.78
C GLU A 156 -5.85 1.81 -21.94
N ALA A 157 -6.29 3.04 -21.69
CA ALA A 157 -5.59 3.96 -20.79
C ALA A 157 -5.53 3.42 -19.35
N ALA A 158 -6.63 2.83 -18.88
CA ALA A 158 -6.70 2.16 -17.58
C ALA A 158 -5.75 0.94 -17.51
N ARG A 159 -5.74 0.10 -18.57
CA ARG A 159 -4.83 -1.05 -18.66
C ARG A 159 -3.36 -0.64 -18.53
N ARG A 160 -2.96 0.44 -19.16
CA ARG A 160 -1.58 0.98 -19.11
C ARG A 160 -1.18 1.51 -17.72
N ALA A 161 -2.11 1.71 -16.82
CA ALA A 161 -1.82 2.06 -15.43
C ALA A 161 -1.53 0.82 -14.55
N ILE A 162 -1.73 -0.39 -15.08
CA ILE A 162 -1.42 -1.64 -14.37
C ILE A 162 0.10 -1.88 -14.43
N ASP A 163 0.66 -2.42 -13.33
CA ASP A 163 2.07 -2.83 -13.29
C ASP A 163 2.41 -3.76 -14.46
N PRO A 164 3.55 -3.54 -15.16
CA PRO A 164 3.92 -4.32 -16.34
C PRO A 164 3.92 -5.84 -16.15
N HIS A 165 4.23 -6.32 -14.94
CA HIS A 165 4.23 -7.76 -14.64
C HIS A 165 2.82 -8.37 -14.53
N SER A 166 1.82 -7.55 -14.22
CA SER A 166 0.42 -7.96 -14.05
C SER A 166 -0.49 -7.44 -15.15
N GLN A 167 0.05 -6.64 -16.09
CA GLN A 167 -0.71 -5.99 -17.15
C GLN A 167 -1.16 -7.01 -18.20
N PRO A 168 -2.47 -7.12 -18.49
CA PRO A 168 -2.95 -7.93 -19.61
C PRO A 168 -2.37 -7.41 -20.93
N THR A 169 -2.16 -8.31 -21.89
CA THR A 169 -1.77 -7.90 -23.25
C THR A 169 -2.91 -7.15 -23.95
N SER A 170 -2.59 -6.38 -24.99
CA SER A 170 -3.62 -5.69 -25.80
C SER A 170 -4.58 -6.69 -26.43
N ASP A 171 -4.08 -7.84 -26.89
CA ASP A 171 -4.91 -8.89 -27.51
C ASP A 171 -5.88 -9.49 -26.48
N ALA A 172 -5.42 -9.75 -25.25
CA ALA A 172 -6.29 -10.22 -24.17
C ALA A 172 -7.37 -9.19 -23.81
N LEU A 173 -7.06 -7.90 -23.84
CA LEU A 173 -8.07 -6.86 -23.65
C LEU A 173 -9.11 -6.87 -24.78
N GLU A 174 -8.68 -6.96 -26.03
CA GLU A 174 -9.61 -7.01 -27.16
C GLU A 174 -10.55 -8.22 -27.07
N GLU A 175 -10.05 -9.38 -26.69
CA GLU A 175 -10.88 -10.58 -26.47
C GLU A 175 -11.91 -10.37 -25.37
N MET A 176 -11.50 -9.76 -24.21
CA MET A 176 -12.43 -9.43 -23.13
C MET A 176 -13.53 -8.46 -23.61
N VAL A 177 -13.19 -7.42 -24.35
CA VAL A 177 -14.15 -6.44 -24.87
C VAL A 177 -15.12 -7.09 -25.86
N LYS A 178 -14.63 -7.96 -26.76
CA LYS A 178 -15.47 -8.72 -27.71
C LYS A 178 -16.44 -9.65 -26.98
N SER A 179 -15.98 -10.32 -25.92
CA SER A 179 -16.83 -11.22 -25.12
C SER A 179 -17.99 -10.49 -24.41
N ILE A 180 -17.74 -9.26 -23.95
CA ILE A 180 -18.77 -8.41 -23.33
C ILE A 180 -19.79 -7.94 -24.38
N GLY A 181 -19.33 -7.55 -25.58
CA GLY A 181 -20.20 -7.10 -26.67
C GLY A 181 -21.08 -8.22 -27.25
N SER A 182 -20.61 -9.47 -27.26
CA SER A 182 -21.37 -10.62 -27.75
C SER A 182 -22.40 -11.19 -26.74
N GLY A 183 -22.27 -10.86 -25.45
CA GLY A 183 -23.20 -11.26 -24.39
C GLY A 183 -24.40 -10.31 -24.20
N SER A 184 -24.56 -9.29 -25.04
CA SER A 184 -25.60 -8.26 -24.93
C SER A 184 -26.73 -8.41 -25.97
N ASN A 185 -26.86 -9.59 -26.59
CA ASN A 185 -28.00 -9.93 -27.46
C ASN A 185 -28.98 -10.87 -26.76
#